data_d06c187f6c389a0259c0ab1ca5e5bbd9
#
_entry.id   d06c187f6c389a0259c0ab1ca5e5bbd9
#
_cell.length_a   1.000
_cell.length_b   1.000
_cell.length_c   1.000
_cell.angle_alpha   90.00
_cell.angle_beta   90.00
_cell.angle_gamma   90.00
#
_symmetry.space_group_name_H-M   'P 1'
#
loop_
_entity.id
_entity.type
_entity.pdbx_description
1 polymer ?
#
loop_
_entity_poly.entity_id
_entity_poly.type
_entity_poly.pdbx_seq_one_letter_code
_entity_poly.pdbx_strand_id
1 'polypeptide(L)'
;MANQQHLNILKQGVDAWNAWRGRYPKVRPDLSEAELSETDLREANLFNANLRKANLFNAELSEIDLRKADLSGANLFKANLSGAELSRAYLIGAYLKEAHLSGANLKEAYLNGADLRGTHLNRACLIEADLSEANLSRANLSRANLSRANLNSSILVGTNLSSSTLTGCHIYGTSAWDVQLDKAEQLNLTITPEDQPTITVDNLKIAQFIYLLLNNAEIRDVINTLTTKAVLILGRFTPERKAVLDALRQALRTHGYLPILFDFEKPSSRSFTETVRTLAHLARFIIADLTDPSSIPQELQAISLLLLFLFNLYCLKGRENIRCLLIS
;
A
#
# COMPACT_ATOMS: atom_id res chain seq x y z
N MET A 1 13.42 -10.96 -33.45
CA MET A 1 14.15 -9.88 -34.18
C MET A 1 13.17 -9.08 -35.02
N ALA A 2 13.31 -7.77 -35.05
CA ALA A 2 12.46 -6.87 -35.82
C ALA A 2 12.46 -7.20 -37.33
N ASN A 3 11.32 -6.95 -37.98
CA ASN A 3 11.29 -6.91 -39.44
C ASN A 3 12.08 -5.72 -39.96
N GLN A 4 13.13 -5.94 -40.71
CA GLN A 4 14.03 -4.92 -41.16
C GLN A 4 13.38 -3.87 -42.06
N GLN A 5 12.35 -4.23 -42.83
CA GLN A 5 11.60 -3.27 -43.65
C GLN A 5 10.79 -2.30 -42.76
N HIS A 6 10.11 -2.83 -41.74
CA HIS A 6 9.35 -1.99 -40.78
C HIS A 6 10.29 -1.04 -40.04
N LEU A 7 11.44 -1.55 -39.59
CA LEU A 7 12.42 -0.73 -38.87
C LEU A 7 13.00 0.37 -39.78
N ASN A 8 13.29 0.05 -41.04
CA ASN A 8 13.81 1.01 -42.01
C ASN A 8 12.78 2.14 -42.32
N ILE A 9 11.48 1.79 -42.38
CA ILE A 9 10.41 2.80 -42.58
C ILE A 9 10.33 3.70 -41.33
N LEU A 10 10.34 3.11 -40.11
CA LEU A 10 10.28 3.90 -38.89
C LEU A 10 11.46 4.85 -38.75
N LYS A 11 12.67 4.44 -39.17
CA LYS A 11 13.87 5.27 -39.18
C LYS A 11 13.83 6.42 -40.18
N GLN A 12 12.91 6.45 -41.14
CA GLN A 12 12.68 7.58 -42.03
C GLN A 12 11.85 8.70 -41.35
N GLY A 13 11.36 8.45 -40.14
CA GLY A 13 10.59 9.40 -39.33
C GLY A 13 9.11 9.05 -39.21
N VAL A 14 8.45 9.72 -38.28
CA VAL A 14 7.07 9.44 -37.89
C VAL A 14 6.08 9.68 -39.03
N ASP A 15 6.28 10.72 -39.84
CA ASP A 15 5.42 11.01 -40.99
C ASP A 15 5.43 9.88 -42.02
N ALA A 16 6.62 9.39 -42.39
CA ALA A 16 6.79 8.26 -43.31
C ALA A 16 6.15 6.98 -42.76
N TRP A 17 6.35 6.76 -41.45
CA TRP A 17 5.74 5.65 -40.71
C TRP A 17 4.21 5.72 -40.72
N ASN A 18 3.64 6.86 -40.37
CA ASN A 18 2.19 7.05 -40.30
C ASN A 18 1.54 6.97 -41.69
N ALA A 19 2.20 7.47 -42.74
CA ALA A 19 1.75 7.31 -44.11
C ALA A 19 1.75 5.83 -44.53
N TRP A 20 2.78 5.06 -44.15
CA TRP A 20 2.82 3.61 -44.38
C TRP A 20 1.72 2.90 -43.60
N ARG A 21 1.49 3.24 -42.34
CA ARG A 21 0.41 2.69 -41.52
C ARG A 21 -0.96 2.94 -42.16
N GLY A 22 -1.19 4.14 -42.69
CA GLY A 22 -2.43 4.48 -43.40
C GLY A 22 -2.66 3.63 -44.64
N ARG A 23 -1.59 3.30 -45.39
CA ARG A 23 -1.68 2.43 -46.59
C ARG A 23 -1.87 0.95 -46.24
N TYR A 24 -1.31 0.50 -45.14
CA TYR A 24 -1.28 -0.91 -44.72
C TYR A 24 -1.85 -1.12 -43.31
N PRO A 25 -3.11 -0.72 -43.02
CA PRO A 25 -3.66 -0.72 -41.66
C PRO A 25 -3.84 -2.13 -41.07
N LYS A 26 -3.89 -3.17 -41.92
CA LYS A 26 -4.04 -4.56 -41.46
C LYS A 26 -2.71 -5.24 -41.15
N VAL A 27 -1.59 -4.67 -41.57
CA VAL A 27 -0.28 -5.21 -41.27
C VAL A 27 0.04 -4.98 -39.79
N ARG A 28 0.40 -6.05 -39.08
CA ARG A 28 0.94 -5.94 -37.74
C ARG A 28 2.44 -5.61 -37.82
N PRO A 29 2.87 -4.41 -37.39
CA PRO A 29 4.29 -4.10 -37.41
C PRO A 29 5.08 -5.02 -36.47
N ASP A 30 6.24 -5.48 -36.91
CA ASP A 30 7.16 -6.22 -36.07
C ASP A 30 8.45 -5.40 -35.86
N LEU A 31 8.59 -4.92 -34.63
CA LEU A 31 9.70 -4.13 -34.10
C LEU A 31 10.27 -4.83 -32.85
N SER A 32 10.07 -6.16 -32.75
CA SER A 32 10.55 -6.93 -31.59
C SER A 32 12.09 -6.84 -31.47
N GLU A 33 12.56 -6.62 -30.24
CA GLU A 33 14.00 -6.46 -29.96
C GLU A 33 14.68 -5.29 -30.70
N ALA A 34 13.89 -4.35 -31.26
CA ALA A 34 14.44 -3.20 -31.97
C ALA A 34 15.17 -2.25 -31.01
N GLU A 35 16.31 -1.70 -31.46
CA GLU A 35 17.02 -0.64 -30.78
C GLU A 35 16.42 0.70 -31.18
N LEU A 36 15.64 1.28 -30.26
CA LEU A 36 14.89 2.52 -30.41
C LEU A 36 15.16 3.47 -29.21
N SER A 37 16.31 3.29 -28.55
CA SER A 37 16.70 4.16 -27.42
C SER A 37 16.89 5.60 -27.92
N GLU A 38 16.42 6.55 -27.09
CA GLU A 38 16.55 8.00 -27.33
C GLU A 38 15.93 8.49 -28.66
N THR A 39 15.06 7.67 -29.28
CA THR A 39 14.38 8.05 -30.52
C THR A 39 13.17 8.92 -30.26
N ASP A 40 12.89 9.84 -31.16
CA ASP A 40 11.65 10.62 -31.18
C ASP A 40 10.58 9.88 -32.00
N LEU A 41 9.57 9.34 -31.31
CA LEU A 41 8.44 8.62 -31.89
C LEU A 41 7.10 9.25 -31.47
N ARG A 42 7.11 10.53 -31.12
CA ARG A 42 5.89 11.25 -30.73
C ARG A 42 4.85 11.16 -31.83
N GLU A 43 3.58 10.94 -31.45
CA GLU A 43 2.45 10.81 -32.37
C GLU A 43 2.55 9.65 -33.39
N ALA A 44 3.53 8.73 -33.23
CA ALA A 44 3.64 7.57 -34.12
C ALA A 44 2.47 6.60 -33.90
N ASN A 45 1.92 6.07 -34.99
CA ASN A 45 0.90 5.03 -34.96
C ASN A 45 1.53 3.64 -34.85
N LEU A 46 1.73 3.17 -33.63
CA LEU A 46 2.22 1.82 -33.33
C LEU A 46 1.08 0.88 -32.86
N PHE A 47 -0.15 1.20 -33.25
CA PHE A 47 -1.33 0.36 -32.97
C PHE A 47 -1.05 -1.10 -33.34
N ASN A 48 -1.27 -2.02 -32.38
CA ASN A 48 -1.10 -3.45 -32.51
C ASN A 48 0.32 -3.90 -32.93
N ALA A 49 1.35 -3.07 -32.76
CA ALA A 49 2.72 -3.41 -33.09
C ALA A 49 3.30 -4.45 -32.10
N ASN A 50 4.21 -5.29 -32.59
CA ASN A 50 5.04 -6.14 -31.78
C ASN A 50 6.33 -5.38 -31.42
N LEU A 51 6.46 -4.98 -30.16
CA LEU A 51 7.60 -4.29 -29.56
C LEU A 51 8.22 -5.13 -28.41
N ARG A 52 8.00 -6.44 -28.42
CA ARG A 52 8.51 -7.32 -27.38
C ARG A 52 10.01 -7.15 -27.23
N LYS A 53 10.45 -6.92 -25.98
CA LYS A 53 11.87 -6.72 -25.64
C LYS A 53 12.57 -5.59 -26.43
N ALA A 54 11.83 -4.68 -27.06
CA ALA A 54 12.42 -3.52 -27.70
C ALA A 54 13.13 -2.64 -26.66
N ASN A 55 14.24 -2.02 -27.04
CA ASN A 55 14.92 -1.04 -26.24
C ASN A 55 14.38 0.36 -26.57
N LEU A 56 13.58 0.92 -25.70
CA LEU A 56 12.97 2.25 -25.78
C LEU A 56 13.49 3.14 -24.64
N PHE A 57 14.70 2.87 -24.14
CA PHE A 57 15.36 3.67 -23.11
C PHE A 57 15.36 5.14 -23.49
N ASN A 58 14.84 6.00 -22.59
CA ASN A 58 14.81 7.46 -22.76
C ASN A 58 14.18 7.92 -24.09
N ALA A 59 13.29 7.12 -24.70
CA ALA A 59 12.61 7.47 -25.93
C ALA A 59 11.48 8.50 -25.69
N GLU A 60 11.25 9.40 -26.66
CA GLU A 60 10.15 10.34 -26.67
C GLU A 60 8.92 9.69 -27.34
N LEU A 61 7.93 9.31 -26.51
CA LEU A 61 6.74 8.56 -26.91
C LEU A 61 5.46 9.31 -26.48
N SER A 62 5.52 10.63 -26.30
CA SER A 62 4.33 11.38 -25.91
C SER A 62 3.27 11.35 -27.00
N GLU A 63 2.00 11.19 -26.59
CA GLU A 63 0.83 11.13 -27.47
C GLU A 63 0.87 10.00 -28.54
N ILE A 64 1.75 9.00 -28.37
CA ILE A 64 1.89 7.85 -29.26
C ILE A 64 0.65 6.92 -29.20
N ASP A 65 0.26 6.32 -30.31
CA ASP A 65 -0.77 5.26 -30.34
C ASP A 65 -0.13 3.88 -30.21
N LEU A 66 -0.15 3.33 -29.00
CA LEU A 66 0.31 1.98 -28.63
C LEU A 66 -0.85 1.05 -28.24
N ARG A 67 -2.08 1.38 -28.63
CA ARG A 67 -3.24 0.54 -28.30
C ARG A 67 -3.03 -0.87 -28.85
N LYS A 68 -3.26 -1.87 -27.98
CA LYS A 68 -3.06 -3.31 -28.27
C LYS A 68 -1.63 -3.69 -28.69
N ALA A 69 -0.64 -2.79 -28.60
CA ALA A 69 0.74 -3.11 -28.87
C ALA A 69 1.30 -4.10 -27.81
N ASP A 70 2.25 -4.94 -28.21
CA ASP A 70 2.93 -5.86 -27.32
C ASP A 70 4.33 -5.33 -26.98
N LEU A 71 4.44 -4.77 -25.80
CA LEU A 71 5.66 -4.23 -25.18
C LEU A 71 6.20 -5.16 -24.07
N SER A 72 5.80 -6.44 -24.08
CA SER A 72 6.21 -7.37 -23.02
C SER A 72 7.73 -7.45 -22.92
N GLY A 73 8.26 -7.21 -21.72
CA GLY A 73 9.70 -7.19 -21.45
C GLY A 73 10.48 -6.04 -22.11
N ALA A 74 9.81 -5.05 -22.70
CA ALA A 74 10.48 -3.88 -23.29
C ALA A 74 11.16 -3.03 -22.23
N ASN A 75 12.26 -2.40 -22.58
CA ASN A 75 12.97 -1.43 -21.76
C ASN A 75 12.43 -0.02 -22.04
N LEU A 76 11.61 0.51 -21.13
CA LEU A 76 11.03 1.84 -21.17
C LEU A 76 11.58 2.72 -20.04
N PHE A 77 12.75 2.40 -19.50
CA PHE A 77 13.37 3.18 -18.43
C PHE A 77 13.55 4.64 -18.87
N LYS A 78 12.98 5.57 -18.08
CA LYS A 78 12.93 7.01 -18.35
C LYS A 78 12.24 7.44 -19.65
N ALA A 79 11.55 6.56 -20.35
CA ALA A 79 10.81 6.95 -21.55
C ALA A 79 9.69 7.95 -21.22
N ASN A 80 9.42 8.88 -22.11
CA ASN A 80 8.33 9.81 -22.00
C ASN A 80 7.09 9.33 -22.76
N LEU A 81 6.11 8.81 -22.05
CA LEU A 81 4.82 8.30 -22.54
C LEU A 81 3.67 9.22 -22.11
N SER A 82 3.93 10.49 -21.84
CA SER A 82 2.88 11.41 -21.39
C SER A 82 1.76 11.53 -22.43
N GLY A 83 0.52 11.35 -22.00
CA GLY A 83 -0.64 11.37 -22.91
C GLY A 83 -0.75 10.19 -23.87
N ALA A 84 0.13 9.17 -23.77
CA ALA A 84 0.13 8.03 -24.68
C ALA A 84 -1.17 7.20 -24.58
N GLU A 85 -1.63 6.67 -25.73
CA GLU A 85 -2.72 5.72 -25.83
C GLU A 85 -2.21 4.29 -25.71
N LEU A 86 -2.39 3.67 -24.55
CA LEU A 86 -1.92 2.34 -24.20
C LEU A 86 -3.05 1.37 -23.87
N SER A 87 -4.30 1.71 -24.25
CA SER A 87 -5.42 0.86 -23.90
C SER A 87 -5.29 -0.55 -24.50
N ARG A 88 -5.45 -1.58 -23.64
CA ARG A 88 -5.26 -2.99 -23.97
C ARG A 88 -3.85 -3.34 -24.45
N ALA A 89 -2.85 -2.52 -24.18
CA ALA A 89 -1.45 -2.84 -24.48
C ALA A 89 -0.91 -3.90 -23.51
N TYR A 90 0.03 -4.71 -23.99
CA TYR A 90 0.71 -5.73 -23.21
C TYR A 90 2.07 -5.17 -22.76
N LEU A 91 2.19 -4.90 -21.47
CA LEU A 91 3.39 -4.38 -20.81
C LEU A 91 3.91 -5.39 -19.75
N ILE A 92 3.63 -6.67 -19.99
CA ILE A 92 3.95 -7.76 -19.05
C ILE A 92 5.47 -7.79 -18.80
N GLY A 93 5.87 -7.61 -17.52
CA GLY A 93 7.26 -7.60 -17.13
C GLY A 93 8.11 -6.50 -17.80
N ALA A 94 7.49 -5.43 -18.32
CA ALA A 94 8.19 -4.30 -18.90
C ALA A 94 8.94 -3.48 -17.83
N TYR A 95 10.07 -2.85 -18.20
CA TYR A 95 10.89 -2.01 -17.35
C TYR A 95 10.52 -0.54 -17.54
N LEU A 96 9.61 -0.03 -16.70
CA LEU A 96 9.05 1.33 -16.76
C LEU A 96 9.60 2.23 -15.65
N LYS A 97 10.66 1.82 -14.97
CA LYS A 97 11.22 2.60 -13.86
C LYS A 97 11.52 4.04 -14.30
N GLU A 98 11.05 5.02 -13.51
CA GLU A 98 11.21 6.46 -13.77
C GLU A 98 10.61 6.94 -15.10
N ALA A 99 9.75 6.15 -15.77
CA ALA A 99 9.06 6.58 -16.98
C ALA A 99 7.97 7.64 -16.68
N HIS A 100 7.68 8.49 -17.66
CA HIS A 100 6.66 9.51 -17.59
C HIS A 100 5.39 9.03 -18.31
N LEU A 101 4.32 8.75 -17.57
CA LEU A 101 3.01 8.27 -18.05
C LEU A 101 1.88 9.22 -17.59
N SER A 102 2.21 10.49 -17.33
CA SER A 102 1.23 11.45 -16.87
C SER A 102 0.10 11.62 -17.89
N GLY A 103 -1.15 11.38 -17.46
CA GLY A 103 -2.33 11.47 -18.33
C GLY A 103 -2.46 10.36 -19.37
N ALA A 104 -1.59 9.33 -19.36
CA ALA A 104 -1.68 8.22 -20.30
C ALA A 104 -2.98 7.40 -20.11
N ASN A 105 -3.50 6.85 -21.20
CA ASN A 105 -4.65 5.96 -21.19
C ASN A 105 -4.18 4.49 -21.20
N LEU A 106 -4.21 3.85 -20.02
CA LEU A 106 -3.83 2.46 -19.78
C LEU A 106 -5.06 1.57 -19.48
N LYS A 107 -6.24 1.99 -19.94
CA LYS A 107 -7.46 1.22 -19.71
C LYS A 107 -7.32 -0.21 -20.24
N GLU A 108 -7.64 -1.19 -19.39
CA GLU A 108 -7.55 -2.63 -19.71
C GLU A 108 -6.13 -3.08 -20.16
N ALA A 109 -5.07 -2.33 -19.81
CA ALA A 109 -3.68 -2.70 -20.12
C ALA A 109 -3.18 -3.82 -19.20
N TYR A 110 -2.27 -4.65 -19.69
CA TYR A 110 -1.65 -5.76 -18.98
C TYR A 110 -0.25 -5.35 -18.51
N LEU A 111 -0.12 -5.01 -17.24
CA LEU A 111 1.13 -4.54 -16.59
C LEU A 111 1.63 -5.53 -15.54
N ASN A 112 1.12 -6.77 -15.56
CA ASN A 112 1.47 -7.74 -14.54
C ASN A 112 3.00 -8.01 -14.51
N GLY A 113 3.55 -7.98 -13.30
CA GLY A 113 4.99 -8.12 -13.06
C GLY A 113 5.86 -6.95 -13.58
N ALA A 114 5.29 -5.84 -14.05
CA ALA A 114 6.07 -4.70 -14.55
C ALA A 114 6.82 -3.96 -13.43
N ASP A 115 8.00 -3.43 -13.75
CA ASP A 115 8.76 -2.54 -12.88
C ASP A 115 8.34 -1.08 -13.10
N LEU A 116 7.48 -0.57 -12.24
CA LEU A 116 6.92 0.78 -12.25
C LEU A 116 7.52 1.68 -11.15
N ARG A 117 8.69 1.35 -10.62
CA ARG A 117 9.29 2.10 -9.52
C ARG A 117 9.59 3.54 -9.91
N GLY A 118 9.08 4.47 -9.10
CA GLY A 118 9.29 5.91 -9.33
C GLY A 118 8.63 6.46 -10.59
N THR A 119 7.74 5.71 -11.23
CA THR A 119 7.00 6.11 -12.44
C THR A 119 6.04 7.26 -12.16
N HIS A 120 5.90 8.18 -13.09
CA HIS A 120 4.96 9.30 -13.05
C HIS A 120 3.66 8.91 -13.75
N LEU A 121 2.65 8.46 -13.00
CA LEU A 121 1.33 8.01 -13.48
C LEU A 121 0.21 8.99 -13.05
N ASN A 122 0.56 10.22 -12.69
CA ASN A 122 -0.45 11.17 -12.25
C ASN A 122 -1.49 11.44 -13.34
N ARG A 123 -2.79 11.42 -12.97
CA ARG A 123 -3.93 11.55 -13.87
C ARG A 123 -4.06 10.47 -14.95
N ALA A 124 -3.31 9.36 -14.86
CA ALA A 124 -3.44 8.24 -15.79
C ALA A 124 -4.79 7.52 -15.62
N CYS A 125 -5.32 6.97 -16.71
CA CYS A 125 -6.49 6.10 -16.69
C CYS A 125 -6.02 4.64 -16.66
N LEU A 126 -6.19 3.97 -15.51
CA LEU A 126 -5.82 2.58 -15.26
C LEU A 126 -7.07 1.70 -14.99
N ILE A 127 -8.22 2.13 -15.50
CA ILE A 127 -9.50 1.40 -15.31
C ILE A 127 -9.36 -0.02 -15.85
N GLU A 128 -9.65 -1.02 -15.00
CA GLU A 128 -9.60 -2.44 -15.35
C GLU A 128 -8.21 -2.92 -15.81
N ALA A 129 -7.13 -2.16 -15.52
CA ALA A 129 -5.77 -2.58 -15.82
C ALA A 129 -5.31 -3.73 -14.89
N ASP A 130 -4.52 -4.65 -15.42
CA ASP A 130 -3.88 -5.71 -14.63
C ASP A 130 -2.48 -5.26 -14.19
N LEU A 131 -2.37 -4.91 -12.91
CA LEU A 131 -1.16 -4.51 -12.21
C LEU A 131 -0.70 -5.58 -11.20
N SER A 132 -1.20 -6.81 -11.34
CA SER A 132 -0.83 -7.89 -10.43
C SER A 132 0.69 -8.11 -10.43
N GLU A 133 1.27 -8.34 -9.25
CA GLU A 133 2.72 -8.52 -9.07
C GLU A 133 3.60 -7.33 -9.52
N ALA A 134 3.01 -6.22 -9.96
CA ALA A 134 3.78 -5.04 -10.39
C ALA A 134 4.43 -4.33 -9.20
N ASN A 135 5.62 -3.76 -9.42
CA ASN A 135 6.31 -2.96 -8.44
C ASN A 135 6.07 -1.46 -8.68
N LEU A 136 5.19 -0.86 -7.88
CA LEU A 136 4.81 0.55 -7.92
C LEU A 136 5.50 1.38 -6.82
N SER A 137 6.57 0.86 -6.21
CA SER A 137 7.24 1.56 -5.11
C SER A 137 7.67 2.96 -5.52
N ARG A 138 7.28 3.96 -4.72
CA ARG A 138 7.54 5.40 -4.95
C ARG A 138 6.95 5.95 -6.25
N ALA A 139 6.05 5.24 -6.92
CA ALA A 139 5.34 5.77 -8.08
C ALA A 139 4.37 6.89 -7.67
N ASN A 140 4.16 7.84 -8.58
CA ASN A 140 3.18 8.90 -8.41
C ASN A 140 1.90 8.59 -9.20
N LEU A 141 0.87 8.13 -8.51
CA LEU A 141 -0.47 7.83 -9.02
C LEU A 141 -1.50 8.89 -8.59
N SER A 142 -1.05 10.08 -8.20
CA SER A 142 -1.97 11.12 -7.75
C SER A 142 -2.99 11.46 -8.83
N ARG A 143 -4.28 11.48 -8.45
CA ARG A 143 -5.43 11.72 -9.35
C ARG A 143 -5.59 10.68 -10.46
N ALA A 144 -4.93 9.54 -10.39
CA ALA A 144 -5.13 8.44 -11.33
C ALA A 144 -6.47 7.73 -11.07
N ASN A 145 -7.07 7.17 -12.12
CA ASN A 145 -8.25 6.33 -12.00
C ASN A 145 -7.88 4.85 -12.13
N LEU A 146 -7.88 4.13 -11.01
CA LEU A 146 -7.60 2.70 -10.93
C LEU A 146 -8.88 1.86 -10.75
N SER A 147 -10.05 2.42 -11.02
CA SER A 147 -11.32 1.69 -10.78
C SER A 147 -11.28 0.29 -11.38
N ARG A 148 -11.55 -0.72 -10.55
CA ARG A 148 -11.54 -2.15 -10.89
C ARG A 148 -10.18 -2.69 -11.38
N ALA A 149 -9.08 -1.99 -11.13
CA ALA A 149 -7.75 -2.51 -11.46
C ALA A 149 -7.40 -3.71 -10.56
N ASN A 150 -6.65 -4.65 -11.13
CA ASN A 150 -6.08 -5.77 -10.38
C ASN A 150 -4.70 -5.38 -9.82
N LEU A 151 -4.62 -5.18 -8.52
CA LEU A 151 -3.39 -4.88 -7.77
C LEU A 151 -2.93 -6.09 -6.92
N ASN A 152 -3.45 -7.28 -7.15
CA ASN A 152 -3.11 -8.45 -6.37
C ASN A 152 -1.59 -8.68 -6.34
N SER A 153 -1.03 -8.92 -5.15
CA SER A 153 0.39 -9.16 -4.94
C SER A 153 1.33 -8.01 -5.40
N SER A 154 0.79 -6.83 -5.70
CA SER A 154 1.59 -5.66 -6.09
C SER A 154 2.32 -5.02 -4.90
N ILE A 155 3.35 -4.23 -5.18
CA ILE A 155 4.14 -3.51 -4.18
C ILE A 155 3.88 -2.01 -4.31
N LEU A 156 3.26 -1.41 -3.28
CA LEU A 156 2.89 0.01 -3.21
C LEU A 156 3.69 0.81 -2.18
N VAL A 157 4.91 0.38 -1.85
CA VAL A 157 5.71 1.03 -0.79
C VAL A 157 6.07 2.46 -1.17
N GLY A 158 5.65 3.43 -0.36
CA GLY A 158 5.91 4.85 -0.59
C GLY A 158 5.17 5.44 -1.79
N THR A 159 4.15 4.77 -2.31
CA THR A 159 3.37 5.19 -3.48
C THR A 159 2.47 6.37 -3.13
N ASN A 160 2.40 7.38 -4.01
CA ASN A 160 1.45 8.48 -3.88
C ASN A 160 0.15 8.18 -4.63
N LEU A 161 -0.92 7.92 -3.88
CA LEU A 161 -2.28 7.67 -4.35
C LEU A 161 -3.24 8.85 -4.01
N SER A 162 -2.71 10.02 -3.69
CA SER A 162 -3.54 11.16 -3.29
C SER A 162 -4.56 11.54 -4.37
N SER A 163 -5.81 11.66 -3.98
CA SER A 163 -6.95 11.97 -4.86
C SER A 163 -7.17 10.96 -6.00
N SER A 164 -6.63 9.75 -5.91
CA SER A 164 -6.88 8.67 -6.87
C SER A 164 -8.19 7.95 -6.57
N THR A 165 -8.72 7.24 -7.56
CA THR A 165 -9.90 6.38 -7.41
C THR A 165 -9.46 4.92 -7.45
N LEU A 166 -9.71 4.19 -6.34
CA LEU A 166 -9.40 2.77 -6.15
C LEU A 166 -10.66 1.91 -6.07
N THR A 167 -11.81 2.46 -6.42
CA THR A 167 -13.10 1.78 -6.27
C THR A 167 -13.13 0.44 -7.00
N GLY A 168 -13.42 -0.64 -6.26
CA GLY A 168 -13.53 -1.99 -6.80
C GLY A 168 -12.20 -2.65 -7.17
N CYS A 169 -11.06 -2.12 -6.74
CA CYS A 169 -9.75 -2.76 -6.97
C CYS A 169 -9.66 -4.11 -6.26
N HIS A 170 -8.95 -5.05 -6.88
CA HIS A 170 -8.50 -6.29 -6.27
C HIS A 170 -7.12 -6.05 -5.64
N ILE A 171 -6.98 -6.31 -4.33
CA ILE A 171 -5.79 -5.97 -3.55
C ILE A 171 -5.30 -7.11 -2.66
N TYR A 172 -5.67 -8.36 -2.98
CA TYR A 172 -5.20 -9.53 -2.26
C TYR A 172 -3.67 -9.64 -2.30
N GLY A 173 -3.03 -9.75 -1.14
CA GLY A 173 -1.57 -9.88 -1.05
C GLY A 173 -0.78 -8.60 -1.37
N THR A 174 -1.44 -7.47 -1.58
CA THR A 174 -0.79 -6.19 -1.88
C THR A 174 0.02 -5.70 -0.68
N SER A 175 1.25 -5.25 -0.92
CA SER A 175 2.14 -4.64 0.09
C SER A 175 2.05 -3.12 0.03
N ALA A 176 1.30 -2.50 0.97
CA ALA A 176 0.95 -1.07 0.95
C ALA A 176 1.49 -0.34 2.20
N TRP A 177 2.81 -0.15 2.27
CA TRP A 177 3.48 0.57 3.34
C TRP A 177 3.81 2.00 2.93
N ASP A 178 3.65 2.95 3.86
CA ASP A 178 3.97 4.38 3.65
C ASP A 178 3.27 4.99 2.42
N VAL A 179 2.05 4.54 2.12
CA VAL A 179 1.24 5.08 1.01
C VAL A 179 0.57 6.39 1.39
N GLN A 180 0.58 7.35 0.47
CA GLN A 180 -0.16 8.61 0.61
C GLN A 180 -1.55 8.42 0.01
N LEU A 181 -2.60 8.58 0.84
CA LEU A 181 -4.01 8.30 0.48
C LEU A 181 -4.92 9.52 0.68
N ASP A 182 -4.36 10.72 0.76
CA ASP A 182 -5.14 11.93 0.99
C ASP A 182 -6.22 12.11 -0.09
N LYS A 183 -7.49 12.16 0.33
CA LYS A 183 -8.66 12.25 -0.57
C LYS A 183 -8.78 11.12 -1.60
N ALA A 184 -8.13 9.97 -1.40
CA ALA A 184 -8.29 8.81 -2.27
C ALA A 184 -9.65 8.14 -2.01
N GLU A 185 -10.36 7.77 -3.08
CA GLU A 185 -11.59 6.99 -3.01
C GLU A 185 -11.24 5.50 -2.92
N GLN A 186 -11.68 4.82 -1.85
CA GLN A 186 -11.27 3.45 -1.52
C GLN A 186 -12.47 2.53 -1.31
N LEU A 187 -13.49 2.59 -2.15
CA LEU A 187 -14.73 1.82 -1.96
C LEU A 187 -14.60 0.40 -2.55
N ASN A 188 -15.14 -0.58 -1.81
CA ASN A 188 -15.28 -1.97 -2.28
C ASN A 188 -13.95 -2.61 -2.74
N LEU A 189 -12.88 -2.43 -1.97
CA LEU A 189 -11.59 -3.09 -2.23
C LEU A 189 -11.68 -4.58 -1.92
N THR A 190 -11.49 -5.46 -2.91
CA THR A 190 -11.54 -6.92 -2.75
C THR A 190 -10.23 -7.44 -2.17
N ILE A 191 -10.31 -8.17 -1.04
CA ILE A 191 -9.16 -8.67 -0.28
C ILE A 191 -9.01 -10.20 -0.30
N THR A 192 -9.81 -10.89 -1.09
CA THR A 192 -9.78 -12.35 -1.24
C THR A 192 -9.42 -12.74 -2.67
N PRO A 193 -8.78 -13.91 -2.88
CA PRO A 193 -8.55 -14.44 -4.21
C PRO A 193 -9.87 -14.80 -4.90
N GLU A 194 -9.84 -14.96 -6.23
CA GLU A 194 -11.04 -15.17 -7.06
C GLU A 194 -11.79 -16.48 -6.75
N ASP A 195 -11.09 -17.50 -6.22
CA ASP A 195 -11.63 -18.81 -5.88
C ASP A 195 -12.28 -18.89 -4.48
N GLN A 196 -12.30 -17.77 -3.75
CA GLN A 196 -12.83 -17.68 -2.40
C GLN A 196 -14.03 -16.72 -2.31
N PRO A 197 -14.88 -16.84 -1.28
CA PRO A 197 -15.94 -15.88 -1.02
C PRO A 197 -15.41 -14.45 -0.97
N THR A 198 -16.04 -13.54 -1.69
CA THR A 198 -15.60 -12.15 -1.80
C THR A 198 -15.74 -11.41 -0.46
N ILE A 199 -14.64 -10.88 0.04
CA ILE A 199 -14.61 -9.95 1.17
C ILE A 199 -14.13 -8.60 0.65
N THR A 200 -14.88 -7.54 0.95
CA THR A 200 -14.54 -6.17 0.55
C THR A 200 -14.39 -5.27 1.76
N VAL A 201 -13.52 -4.27 1.64
CA VAL A 201 -13.29 -3.22 2.63
C VAL A 201 -13.10 -1.86 1.95
N ASP A 202 -13.32 -0.78 2.68
CA ASP A 202 -13.24 0.58 2.14
C ASP A 202 -12.00 1.34 2.60
N ASN A 203 -10.94 0.61 2.98
CA ASN A 203 -9.67 1.20 3.40
C ASN A 203 -8.49 0.26 3.13
N LEU A 204 -7.52 0.72 2.36
CA LEU A 204 -6.35 -0.07 1.94
C LEU A 204 -5.48 -0.53 3.12
N LYS A 205 -5.31 0.31 4.16
CA LYS A 205 -4.51 -0.06 5.35
C LYS A 205 -5.22 -1.13 6.17
N ILE A 206 -6.55 -1.02 6.30
CA ILE A 206 -7.37 -2.04 6.97
C ILE A 206 -7.34 -3.34 6.16
N ALA A 207 -7.45 -3.26 4.84
CA ALA A 207 -7.35 -4.41 3.94
C ALA A 207 -6.05 -5.20 4.15
N GLN A 208 -4.92 -4.50 4.16
CA GLN A 208 -3.61 -5.11 4.40
C GLN A 208 -3.54 -5.78 5.78
N PHE A 209 -4.06 -5.12 6.81
CA PHE A 209 -4.06 -5.70 8.16
C PHE A 209 -4.91 -6.96 8.23
N ILE A 210 -6.11 -6.95 7.63
CA ILE A 210 -6.98 -8.13 7.57
C ILE A 210 -6.30 -9.26 6.78
N TYR A 211 -5.66 -8.93 5.64
CA TYR A 211 -4.89 -9.92 4.88
C TYR A 211 -3.81 -10.60 5.73
N LEU A 212 -3.03 -9.83 6.50
CA LEU A 212 -2.00 -10.35 7.39
C LEU A 212 -2.59 -11.23 8.48
N LEU A 213 -3.72 -10.84 9.07
CA LEU A 213 -4.44 -11.65 10.06
C LEU A 213 -4.93 -12.98 9.49
N LEU A 214 -5.49 -12.97 8.29
CA LEU A 214 -6.03 -14.19 7.68
C LEU A 214 -4.94 -15.16 7.24
N ASN A 215 -3.79 -14.65 6.78
CA ASN A 215 -2.75 -15.43 6.13
C ASN A 215 -1.49 -15.67 6.98
N ASN A 216 -1.41 -15.12 8.22
CA ASN A 216 -0.27 -15.32 9.10
C ASN A 216 -0.70 -15.82 10.49
N ALA A 217 -0.40 -17.09 10.76
CA ALA A 217 -0.73 -17.72 12.04
C ALA A 217 -0.02 -17.05 13.23
N GLU A 218 1.25 -16.66 13.06
CA GLU A 218 2.04 -16.03 14.12
C GLU A 218 1.45 -14.68 14.54
N ILE A 219 1.00 -13.87 13.58
CA ILE A 219 0.32 -12.60 13.87
C ILE A 219 -0.98 -12.85 14.63
N ARG A 220 -1.79 -13.83 14.21
CA ARG A 220 -3.01 -14.21 14.94
C ARG A 220 -2.69 -14.62 16.38
N ASP A 221 -1.66 -15.45 16.58
CA ASP A 221 -1.27 -15.93 17.90
C ASP A 221 -0.76 -14.80 18.79
N VAL A 222 0.01 -13.87 18.24
CA VAL A 222 0.45 -12.66 18.96
C VAL A 222 -0.75 -11.81 19.39
N ILE A 223 -1.70 -11.54 18.49
CA ILE A 223 -2.91 -10.76 18.82
C ILE A 223 -3.75 -11.47 19.85
N ASN A 224 -3.99 -12.78 19.70
CA ASN A 224 -4.72 -13.58 20.69
C ASN A 224 -4.01 -13.53 22.05
N THR A 225 -2.68 -13.62 22.08
CA THR A 225 -1.91 -13.54 23.31
C THR A 225 -2.04 -12.17 23.97
N LEU A 226 -1.95 -11.08 23.19
CA LEU A 226 -2.09 -9.73 23.71
C LEU A 226 -3.49 -9.52 24.29
N THR A 227 -4.53 -9.80 23.53
CA THR A 227 -5.92 -9.56 23.95
C THR A 227 -6.40 -10.48 25.10
N THR A 228 -5.81 -11.66 25.25
CA THR A 228 -6.20 -12.63 26.30
C THR A 228 -5.32 -12.60 27.54
N LYS A 229 -4.05 -12.22 27.42
CA LYS A 229 -3.06 -12.33 28.49
C LYS A 229 -2.38 -11.02 28.88
N ALA A 230 -2.31 -10.02 28.00
CA ALA A 230 -1.61 -8.78 28.31
C ALA A 230 -2.34 -7.99 29.41
N VAL A 231 -1.56 -7.51 30.37
CA VAL A 231 -2.02 -6.64 31.46
C VAL A 231 -1.19 -5.37 31.44
N LEU A 232 -1.81 -4.22 31.19
CA LEU A 232 -1.13 -2.93 31.19
C LEU A 232 -1.06 -2.42 32.63
N ILE A 233 0.15 -2.18 33.12
CA ILE A 233 0.41 -1.60 34.45
C ILE A 233 0.87 -0.16 34.24
N LEU A 234 0.07 0.78 34.70
CA LEU A 234 0.32 2.22 34.64
C LEU A 234 0.76 2.72 36.00
N GLY A 235 1.89 3.43 36.09
CA GLY A 235 2.35 4.01 37.36
C GLY A 235 3.68 4.74 37.26
N ARG A 236 4.11 5.31 38.39
CA ARG A 236 5.47 5.82 38.58
C ARG A 236 6.33 4.76 39.27
N PHE A 237 7.42 4.38 38.64
CA PHE A 237 8.31 3.32 39.13
C PHE A 237 9.42 3.89 40.01
N THR A 238 9.05 4.68 41.05
CA THR A 238 10.02 5.16 42.05
C THR A 238 10.67 4.00 42.80
N PRO A 239 11.88 4.19 43.38
CA PRO A 239 12.57 3.12 44.13
C PRO A 239 11.71 2.48 45.21
N GLU A 240 10.87 3.26 45.91
CA GLU A 240 9.98 2.80 46.98
C GLU A 240 8.83 1.94 46.45
N ARG A 241 8.36 2.22 45.24
CA ARG A 241 7.24 1.51 44.61
C ARG A 241 7.69 0.31 43.80
N LYS A 242 8.93 0.27 43.39
CA LYS A 242 9.51 -0.78 42.56
C LYS A 242 9.28 -2.18 43.12
N ALA A 243 9.51 -2.35 44.45
CA ALA A 243 9.33 -3.66 45.10
C ALA A 243 7.87 -4.17 44.98
N VAL A 244 6.87 -3.28 45.16
CA VAL A 244 5.44 -3.63 45.02
C VAL A 244 5.09 -3.96 43.58
N LEU A 245 5.58 -3.18 42.62
CA LEU A 245 5.31 -3.39 41.20
C LEU A 245 6.00 -4.65 40.67
N ASP A 246 7.21 -4.96 41.15
CA ASP A 246 7.92 -6.19 40.82
C ASP A 246 7.21 -7.41 41.40
N ALA A 247 6.67 -7.35 42.63
CA ALA A 247 5.86 -8.41 43.23
C ALA A 247 4.56 -8.63 42.43
N LEU A 248 3.87 -7.55 42.05
CA LEU A 248 2.67 -7.60 41.21
C LEU A 248 2.98 -8.23 39.84
N ARG A 249 4.07 -7.81 39.21
CA ARG A 249 4.56 -8.34 37.94
C ARG A 249 4.82 -9.85 38.04
N GLN A 250 5.46 -10.28 39.11
CA GLN A 250 5.74 -11.71 39.34
C GLN A 250 4.44 -12.49 39.58
N ALA A 251 3.52 -11.97 40.38
CA ALA A 251 2.21 -12.59 40.61
C ALA A 251 1.42 -12.75 39.31
N LEU A 252 1.40 -11.74 38.45
CA LEU A 252 0.74 -11.82 37.15
C LEU A 252 1.37 -12.90 36.27
N ARG A 253 2.70 -13.01 36.23
CA ARG A 253 3.40 -14.06 35.47
C ARG A 253 3.06 -15.47 35.97
N THR A 254 3.02 -15.68 37.28
CA THR A 254 2.64 -17.02 37.86
C THR A 254 1.20 -17.41 37.49
N HIS A 255 0.33 -16.43 37.22
CA HIS A 255 -1.04 -16.68 36.76
C HIS A 255 -1.18 -16.70 35.23
N GLY A 256 -0.06 -16.72 34.49
CA GLY A 256 -0.06 -16.85 33.03
C GLY A 256 -0.37 -15.56 32.27
N TYR A 257 -0.34 -14.39 32.93
CA TYR A 257 -0.50 -13.09 32.29
C TYR A 257 0.82 -12.54 31.78
N LEU A 258 0.74 -11.63 30.79
CA LEU A 258 1.85 -10.89 30.21
C LEU A 258 1.81 -9.44 30.71
N PRO A 259 2.57 -9.06 31.76
CA PRO A 259 2.56 -7.68 32.26
C PRO A 259 3.36 -6.74 31.34
N ILE A 260 2.71 -5.67 30.91
CA ILE A 260 3.29 -4.54 30.16
C ILE A 260 3.35 -3.36 31.12
N LEU A 261 4.55 -2.85 31.42
CA LEU A 261 4.76 -1.76 32.35
C LEU A 261 4.94 -0.45 31.58
N PHE A 262 4.16 0.55 31.97
CA PHE A 262 4.29 1.90 31.44
C PHE A 262 4.64 2.88 32.54
N ASP A 263 5.88 3.41 32.49
CA ASP A 263 6.47 4.32 33.49
C ASP A 263 6.28 5.78 33.07
N PHE A 264 5.56 6.54 33.88
CA PHE A 264 5.26 7.95 33.63
C PHE A 264 6.46 8.90 33.90
N GLU A 265 7.56 8.44 34.50
CA GLU A 265 8.71 9.31 34.83
C GLU A 265 9.64 9.56 33.64
N LYS A 266 9.53 8.78 32.56
CA LYS A 266 10.45 8.91 31.43
C LYS A 266 9.84 9.78 30.32
N PRO A 267 10.48 10.91 29.96
CA PRO A 267 10.02 11.72 28.84
C PRO A 267 10.10 10.92 27.53
N SER A 268 9.02 10.88 26.76
CA SER A 268 8.99 10.24 25.45
C SER A 268 8.82 11.30 24.35
N SER A 269 9.43 11.06 23.20
CA SER A 269 9.33 11.91 22.01
C SER A 269 8.00 11.73 21.25
N ARG A 270 7.14 10.78 21.68
CA ARG A 270 5.79 10.55 21.11
C ARG A 270 4.73 11.07 22.06
N SER A 271 3.57 11.44 21.51
CA SER A 271 2.40 11.76 22.32
C SER A 271 2.12 10.63 23.30
N PHE A 272 2.28 10.94 24.56
CA PHE A 272 2.12 10.04 25.69
C PHE A 272 0.74 9.37 25.69
N THR A 273 -0.29 10.18 25.44
CA THR A 273 -1.70 9.76 25.37
C THR A 273 -1.96 8.72 24.29
N GLU A 274 -1.33 8.88 23.11
CA GLU A 274 -1.50 7.96 21.98
C GLU A 274 -0.89 6.59 22.29
N THR A 275 0.30 6.56 22.88
CA THR A 275 0.98 5.31 23.27
C THR A 275 0.18 4.55 24.32
N VAL A 276 -0.28 5.22 25.38
CA VAL A 276 -1.09 4.59 26.44
C VAL A 276 -2.42 4.10 25.88
N ARG A 277 -3.08 4.89 25.02
CA ARG A 277 -4.32 4.49 24.35
C ARG A 277 -4.13 3.22 23.52
N THR A 278 -3.07 3.14 22.71
CA THR A 278 -2.77 1.97 21.88
C THR A 278 -2.53 0.73 22.73
N LEU A 279 -1.72 0.83 23.80
CA LEU A 279 -1.45 -0.29 24.71
C LEU A 279 -2.71 -0.71 25.50
N ALA A 280 -3.55 0.25 25.87
CA ALA A 280 -4.80 -0.01 26.58
C ALA A 280 -5.78 -0.83 25.72
N HIS A 281 -5.89 -0.54 24.42
CA HIS A 281 -6.75 -1.31 23.51
C HIS A 281 -6.25 -2.75 23.26
N LEU A 282 -4.96 -3.00 23.43
CA LEU A 282 -4.35 -4.32 23.25
C LEU A 282 -4.36 -5.17 24.54
N ALA A 283 -4.53 -4.54 25.70
CA ALA A 283 -4.48 -5.23 26.99
C ALA A 283 -5.84 -5.86 27.35
N ARG A 284 -5.80 -7.03 27.97
CA ARG A 284 -6.99 -7.69 28.52
C ARG A 284 -7.63 -6.87 29.64
N PHE A 285 -6.80 -6.26 30.50
CA PHE A 285 -7.21 -5.30 31.53
C PHE A 285 -6.04 -4.40 31.93
N ILE A 286 -6.36 -3.34 32.66
CA ILE A 286 -5.40 -2.31 33.06
C ILE A 286 -5.36 -2.26 34.59
N ILE A 287 -4.15 -2.18 35.15
CA ILE A 287 -3.90 -1.88 36.54
C ILE A 287 -3.27 -0.49 36.62
N ALA A 288 -3.89 0.45 37.32
CA ALA A 288 -3.32 1.77 37.55
C ALA A 288 -2.93 1.95 39.02
N ASP A 289 -1.68 2.36 39.27
CA ASP A 289 -1.23 2.77 40.61
C ASP A 289 -1.66 4.21 40.88
N LEU A 290 -2.69 4.37 41.70
CA LEU A 290 -3.27 5.65 42.08
C LEU A 290 -2.79 6.16 43.45
N THR A 291 -1.71 5.64 43.97
CA THR A 291 -1.20 6.01 45.31
C THR A 291 -0.63 7.44 45.37
N ASP A 292 -0.22 7.99 44.24
CA ASP A 292 0.12 9.41 44.08
C ASP A 292 -0.90 10.09 43.16
N PRO A 293 -1.84 10.90 43.71
CA PRO A 293 -2.88 11.57 42.91
C PRO A 293 -2.29 12.55 41.86
N SER A 294 -1.08 13.07 42.10
CA SER A 294 -0.41 13.97 41.14
C SER A 294 0.14 13.21 39.92
N SER A 295 0.17 11.89 39.98
CA SER A 295 0.73 11.03 38.94
C SER A 295 -0.30 10.45 37.98
N ILE A 296 -1.60 10.76 38.20
CA ILE A 296 -2.64 10.37 37.24
C ILE A 296 -2.76 11.51 36.22
N PRO A 297 -2.19 11.38 35.06
CA PRO A 297 -2.35 12.41 34.03
C PRO A 297 -3.83 12.58 33.67
N GLN A 298 -4.20 13.78 33.20
CA GLN A 298 -5.49 14.07 32.56
C GLN A 298 -5.85 13.01 31.48
N GLU A 299 -4.88 12.28 31.03
CA GLU A 299 -4.92 11.17 30.05
C GLU A 299 -5.65 9.92 30.55
N LEU A 300 -5.57 9.58 31.86
CA LEU A 300 -6.43 8.53 32.42
C LEU A 300 -7.90 8.94 32.43
N GLN A 301 -8.22 10.24 32.54
CA GLN A 301 -9.57 10.74 32.37
C GLN A 301 -10.06 10.56 30.91
N ALA A 302 -9.19 10.80 29.94
CA ALA A 302 -9.51 10.57 28.52
C ALA A 302 -9.64 9.06 28.19
N ILE A 303 -8.88 8.21 28.86
CA ILE A 303 -8.96 6.76 28.72
C ILE A 303 -10.19 6.21 29.45
N SER A 304 -10.54 6.73 30.62
CA SER A 304 -11.72 6.29 31.37
C SER A 304 -13.04 6.57 30.62
N LEU A 305 -13.13 7.67 29.89
CA LEU A 305 -14.27 7.97 29.01
C LEU A 305 -14.38 7.04 27.80
N LEU A 306 -13.27 6.50 27.31
CA LEU A 306 -13.21 5.54 26.20
C LEU A 306 -13.36 4.08 26.68
N LEU A 307 -12.89 3.77 27.88
CA LEU A 307 -12.95 2.43 28.50
C LEU A 307 -14.28 2.13 29.20
N LEU A 308 -15.19 3.09 29.32
CA LEU A 308 -16.55 2.91 29.87
C LEU A 308 -17.35 1.82 29.14
N PHE A 309 -16.91 1.39 27.97
CA PHE A 309 -17.62 0.40 27.17
C PHE A 309 -16.94 -0.99 27.08
N LEU A 310 -15.68 -1.19 27.54
CA LEU A 310 -14.95 -2.42 27.18
C LEU A 310 -14.06 -3.11 28.24
N PHE A 311 -13.69 -2.49 29.40
CA PHE A 311 -12.68 -3.10 30.27
C PHE A 311 -12.89 -2.90 31.78
N ASN A 312 -12.45 -3.88 32.57
CA ASN A 312 -12.36 -3.81 34.03
C ASN A 312 -11.07 -3.06 34.43
N LEU A 313 -11.23 -1.89 35.06
CA LEU A 313 -10.13 -1.12 35.63
C LEU A 313 -9.93 -1.50 37.11
N TYR A 314 -8.75 -2.00 37.51
CA TYR A 314 -8.38 -2.29 38.87
C TYR A 314 -7.48 -1.18 39.44
N CYS A 315 -7.88 -0.57 40.55
CA CYS A 315 -7.09 0.47 41.23
C CYS A 315 -6.44 -0.08 42.49
N LEU A 316 -5.13 0.17 42.64
CA LEU A 316 -4.39 -0.13 43.88
C LEU A 316 -4.33 1.14 44.74
N LYS A 317 -4.89 1.10 45.93
CA LYS A 317 -4.78 2.16 46.95
C LYS A 317 -4.08 1.63 48.21
N GLY A 318 -3.22 2.45 48.81
CA GLY A 318 -2.48 2.11 50.02
C GLY A 318 -3.40 1.79 51.21
N ARG A 319 -2.93 1.03 52.14
CA ARG A 319 -3.40 0.27 53.31
C ARG A 319 -4.81 0.43 53.91
N GLU A 320 -5.63 1.36 53.43
CA GLU A 320 -7.01 1.47 53.92
C GLU A 320 -7.97 1.67 52.74
N ASN A 321 -8.82 0.65 52.52
CA ASN A 321 -9.91 0.58 51.53
C ASN A 321 -9.54 0.44 50.06
N ILE A 322 -9.52 -0.81 49.59
CA ILE A 322 -9.64 -1.16 48.18
C ILE A 322 -11.10 -0.86 47.76
N ARG A 323 -11.36 0.23 47.09
CA ARG A 323 -12.59 0.38 46.30
C ARG A 323 -12.27 0.05 44.84
N CYS A 324 -12.63 -1.14 44.44
CA CYS A 324 -12.73 -1.47 43.01
C CYS A 324 -13.87 -0.65 42.41
N LEU A 325 -13.57 0.27 41.51
CA LEU A 325 -14.60 0.79 40.60
C LEU A 325 -14.71 -0.25 39.46
N LEU A 326 -15.68 -1.16 39.60
CA LEU A 326 -16.19 -1.92 38.48
C LEU A 326 -16.97 -0.94 37.59
N ILE A 327 -16.42 -0.60 36.44
CA ILE A 327 -17.19 0.03 35.36
C ILE A 327 -17.52 -1.12 34.40
N SER A 328 -18.77 -1.57 34.50
CA SER A 328 -19.39 -2.56 33.61
C SER A 328 -19.72 -1.95 32.25
#